data_43138efcb16954163495e51f5e70694b
#
_entry.id   43138efcb16954163495e51f5e70694b
#
_cell.length_a   1.000
_cell.length_b   1.000
_cell.length_c   1.000
_cell.angle_alpha   90.00
_cell.angle_beta   90.00
_cell.angle_gamma   90.00
#
_symmetry.space_group_name_H-M   'P 1'
#
loop_
_entity.id
_entity.type
_entity.pdbx_description
1 polymer ?
#
loop_
_entity_poly.entity_id
_entity_poly.type
_entity_poly.pdbx_seq_one_letter_code
_entity_poly.pdbx_strand_id
1 'polypeptide(L)'
;RQMCIRDRENGTSYWGYTTGLAALVVAVLGPILGGFADTRARRKLYLSIVVFIGVVANILLWRVEPNNSFIWFALIFSFLSILANELMFVFYNALLPSVASKKNMGRISGIGWAVGYFGAIVALVIALAIFIMPEKAPFGLDKDSSEHIRATQILAGLWLLIFSLPLFFFVKEGKAASNLSKPWEIIKAGWKEIGQIPGQVFVLFLS
;
A
#
# COMPACT_ATOMS: atom_id res chain seq x y z
N ARG A 1 34.14 -3.08 -12.64
CA ARG A 1 32.97 -3.76 -13.23
C ARG A 1 32.38 -4.83 -12.28
N GLN A 2 33.19 -5.71 -11.67
CA GLN A 2 32.70 -6.74 -10.74
C GLN A 2 32.10 -6.15 -9.44
N MET A 3 32.64 -5.05 -8.93
CA MET A 3 32.12 -4.38 -7.73
C MET A 3 30.68 -3.83 -7.96
N CYS A 4 30.45 -3.19 -9.12
CA CYS A 4 29.09 -2.69 -9.47
C CYS A 4 28.06 -3.81 -9.65
N ILE A 5 28.45 -5.00 -10.15
CA ILE A 5 27.53 -6.14 -10.32
C ILE A 5 27.14 -6.68 -8.94
N ARG A 6 28.11 -6.90 -8.04
CA ARG A 6 27.86 -7.39 -6.68
C ARG A 6 27.00 -6.42 -5.86
N ASP A 7 27.20 -5.11 -5.99
CA ASP A 7 26.39 -4.10 -5.30
C ASP A 7 24.94 -4.10 -5.82
N ARG A 8 24.75 -4.32 -7.12
CA ARG A 8 23.42 -4.46 -7.72
C ARG A 8 22.71 -5.73 -7.27
N GLU A 9 23.40 -6.85 -7.19
CA GLU A 9 22.86 -8.13 -6.71
C GLU A 9 22.45 -8.01 -5.24
N ASN A 10 23.28 -7.41 -4.39
CA ASN A 10 22.96 -7.16 -3.00
C ASN A 10 21.73 -6.24 -2.85
N GLY A 11 21.66 -5.15 -3.65
CA GLY A 11 20.52 -4.24 -3.65
C GLY A 11 19.21 -4.94 -4.02
N THR A 12 19.23 -5.80 -5.05
CA THR A 12 18.06 -6.60 -5.44
C THR A 12 17.65 -7.58 -4.35
N SER A 13 18.63 -8.22 -3.69
CA SER A 13 18.35 -9.15 -2.59
C SER A 13 17.73 -8.43 -1.39
N TYR A 14 18.25 -7.26 -0.99
CA TYR A 14 17.67 -6.46 0.09
C TYR A 14 16.25 -6.01 -0.22
N TRP A 15 15.98 -5.62 -1.47
CA TRP A 15 14.62 -5.31 -1.92
C TRP A 15 13.70 -6.53 -1.83
N GLY A 16 14.15 -7.70 -2.29
CA GLY A 16 13.40 -8.95 -2.19
C GLY A 16 13.07 -9.34 -0.75
N TYR A 17 14.03 -9.22 0.17
CA TYR A 17 13.79 -9.45 1.60
C TYR A 17 12.81 -8.45 2.20
N THR A 18 12.91 -7.18 1.81
CA THR A 18 12.00 -6.13 2.31
C THR A 18 10.56 -6.36 1.87
N THR A 19 10.34 -6.69 0.60
CA THR A 19 9.01 -7.00 0.07
C THR A 19 8.46 -8.30 0.64
N GLY A 20 9.29 -9.34 0.73
CA GLY A 20 8.90 -10.63 1.33
C GLY A 20 8.54 -10.51 2.81
N LEU A 21 9.32 -9.73 3.58
CA LEU A 21 9.01 -9.47 4.99
C LEU A 21 7.71 -8.67 5.14
N ALA A 22 7.48 -7.65 4.29
CA ALA A 22 6.24 -6.89 4.31
C ALA A 22 5.03 -7.79 4.03
N ALA A 23 5.11 -8.65 3.00
CA ALA A 23 4.06 -9.61 2.67
C ALA A 23 3.77 -10.57 3.85
N LEU A 24 4.81 -11.09 4.50
CA LEU A 24 4.67 -11.97 5.67
C LEU A 24 3.99 -11.25 6.84
N VAL A 25 4.39 -10.02 7.12
CA VAL A 25 3.77 -9.20 8.17
C VAL A 25 2.31 -8.92 7.86
N VAL A 26 1.97 -8.61 6.60
CA VAL A 26 0.58 -8.41 6.18
C VAL A 26 -0.23 -9.68 6.30
N ALA A 27 0.31 -10.84 5.92
CA ALA A 27 -0.38 -12.12 6.04
C ALA A 27 -0.78 -12.42 7.50
N VAL A 28 0.04 -12.01 8.46
CA VAL A 28 -0.26 -12.18 9.90
C VAL A 28 -1.15 -11.07 10.44
N LEU A 29 -0.82 -9.80 10.15
CA LEU A 29 -1.52 -8.64 10.72
C LEU A 29 -2.84 -8.33 10.02
N GLY A 30 -2.97 -8.63 8.72
CA GLY A 30 -4.16 -8.31 7.93
C GLY A 30 -5.46 -8.85 8.54
N PRO A 31 -5.56 -10.16 8.82
CA PRO A 31 -6.75 -10.74 9.46
C PRO A 31 -7.02 -10.17 10.86
N ILE A 32 -5.97 -9.91 11.62
CA ILE A 32 -6.07 -9.36 12.99
C ILE A 32 -6.62 -7.93 12.93
N LEU A 33 -5.98 -7.06 12.16
CA LEU A 33 -6.34 -5.65 12.06
C LEU A 33 -7.70 -5.47 11.35
N GLY A 34 -7.98 -6.27 10.32
CA GLY A 34 -9.29 -6.30 9.66
C GLY A 34 -10.40 -6.67 10.65
N GLY A 35 -10.22 -7.73 11.42
CA GLY A 35 -11.16 -8.14 12.46
C GLY A 35 -11.38 -7.05 13.53
N PHE A 36 -10.33 -6.37 13.97
CA PHE A 36 -10.46 -5.24 14.91
C PHE A 36 -11.23 -4.05 14.30
N ALA A 37 -10.95 -3.73 13.04
CA ALA A 37 -11.63 -2.65 12.35
C ALA A 37 -13.13 -2.93 12.18
N ASP A 38 -13.48 -4.18 11.89
CA ASP A 38 -14.86 -4.62 11.70
C ASP A 38 -15.67 -4.66 12.99
N THR A 39 -15.08 -5.16 14.07
CA THR A 39 -15.78 -5.26 15.37
C THR A 39 -16.03 -3.90 16.01
N ARG A 40 -15.15 -2.93 15.79
CA ARG A 40 -15.26 -1.59 16.37
C ARG A 40 -15.96 -0.57 15.46
N ALA A 41 -16.34 -0.96 14.25
CA ALA A 41 -16.86 -0.06 13.21
C ALA A 41 -15.99 1.20 13.00
N ARG A 42 -14.66 1.03 13.05
CA ARG A 42 -13.66 2.11 12.89
C ARG A 42 -12.75 1.88 11.70
N ARG A 43 -13.30 1.35 10.61
CA ARG A 43 -12.54 1.02 9.39
C ARG A 43 -11.86 2.25 8.78
N LYS A 44 -12.57 3.39 8.77
CA LYS A 44 -12.02 4.66 8.28
C LYS A 44 -10.86 5.17 9.13
N LEU A 45 -10.91 5.01 10.45
CA LEU A 45 -9.82 5.40 11.33
C LEU A 45 -8.56 4.59 11.05
N TYR A 46 -8.67 3.25 10.96
CA TYR A 46 -7.52 2.40 10.64
C TYR A 46 -6.99 2.70 9.24
N LEU A 47 -7.88 2.89 8.25
CA LEU A 47 -7.51 3.30 6.91
C LEU A 47 -6.77 4.65 6.90
N SER A 48 -7.24 5.65 7.66
CA SER A 48 -6.56 6.96 7.73
C SER A 48 -5.15 6.87 8.32
N ILE A 49 -4.96 6.02 9.33
CA ILE A 49 -3.64 5.79 9.94
C ILE A 49 -2.68 5.18 8.92
N VAL A 50 -3.09 4.12 8.21
CA VAL A 50 -2.21 3.48 7.22
C VAL A 50 -1.96 4.37 6.00
N VAL A 51 -2.95 5.14 5.54
CA VAL A 51 -2.76 6.15 4.50
C VAL A 51 -1.74 7.19 4.95
N PHE A 52 -1.86 7.72 6.16
CA PHE A 52 -0.90 8.68 6.71
C PHE A 52 0.51 8.10 6.77
N ILE A 53 0.67 6.86 7.26
CA ILE A 53 1.97 6.18 7.28
C ILE A 53 2.53 6.04 5.86
N GLY A 54 1.72 5.61 4.89
CA GLY A 54 2.12 5.48 3.50
C GLY A 54 2.56 6.81 2.88
N VAL A 55 1.81 7.89 3.11
CA VAL A 55 2.14 9.24 2.61
C VAL A 55 3.47 9.70 3.20
N VAL A 56 3.64 9.62 4.52
CA VAL A 56 4.86 10.02 5.22
C VAL A 56 6.06 9.19 4.75
N ALA A 57 5.90 7.88 4.63
CA ALA A 57 6.96 6.99 4.17
C ALA A 57 7.42 7.36 2.75
N ASN A 58 6.48 7.59 1.82
CA ASN A 58 6.83 8.02 0.46
C ASN A 58 7.52 9.40 0.43
N ILE A 59 7.03 10.37 1.20
CA ILE A 59 7.69 11.70 1.28
C ILE A 59 9.11 11.59 1.86
N LEU A 60 9.31 10.76 2.87
CA LEU A 60 10.64 10.57 3.47
C LEU A 60 11.61 9.85 2.55
N LEU A 61 11.14 9.00 1.63
CA LEU A 61 12.00 8.40 0.60
C LEU A 61 12.64 9.43 -0.33
N TRP A 62 12.12 10.64 -0.42
CA TRP A 62 12.80 11.76 -1.08
C TRP A 62 14.21 12.03 -0.53
N ARG A 63 14.46 11.75 0.74
CA ARG A 63 15.77 11.98 1.39
C ARG A 63 16.82 10.93 1.07
N VAL A 64 16.45 9.84 0.38
CA VAL A 64 17.37 8.76 0.04
C VAL A 64 18.31 9.20 -1.06
N GLU A 65 19.55 9.50 -0.70
CA GLU A 65 20.61 9.77 -1.68
C GLU A 65 21.26 8.48 -2.17
N PRO A 66 21.87 8.47 -3.38
CA PRO A 66 22.59 7.31 -3.93
C PRO A 66 23.90 7.06 -3.18
N ASN A 67 23.82 6.81 -1.88
CA ASN A 67 24.94 6.58 -0.97
C ASN A 67 24.61 5.40 -0.04
N ASN A 68 25.58 4.56 0.27
CA ASN A 68 25.43 3.39 1.13
C ASN A 68 24.94 3.71 2.54
N SER A 69 25.18 4.91 3.06
CA SER A 69 24.67 5.35 4.36
C SER A 69 23.13 5.40 4.42
N PHE A 70 22.45 5.55 3.28
CA PHE A 70 21.00 5.62 3.20
C PHE A 70 20.31 4.26 3.00
N ILE A 71 21.06 3.14 2.89
CA ILE A 71 20.47 1.82 2.61
C ILE A 71 19.41 1.45 3.65
N TRP A 72 19.74 1.53 4.92
CA TRP A 72 18.79 1.19 5.99
C TRP A 72 17.58 2.13 6.03
N PHE A 73 17.81 3.42 5.80
CA PHE A 73 16.73 4.39 5.71
C PHE A 73 15.79 4.05 4.54
N ALA A 74 16.35 3.77 3.37
CA ALA A 74 15.59 3.38 2.19
C ALA A 74 14.77 2.09 2.44
N LEU A 75 15.38 1.05 3.03
CA LEU A 75 14.72 -0.23 3.30
C LEU A 75 13.59 -0.07 4.32
N ILE A 76 13.80 0.68 5.41
CA ILE A 76 12.78 0.90 6.45
C ILE A 76 11.56 1.64 5.87
N PHE A 77 11.79 2.76 5.16
CA PHE A 77 10.68 3.54 4.62
C PHE A 77 10.02 2.87 3.42
N SER A 78 10.75 2.09 2.61
CA SER A 78 10.15 1.23 1.60
C SER A 78 9.29 0.13 2.22
N PHE A 79 9.77 -0.53 3.27
CA PHE A 79 9.00 -1.51 4.02
C PHE A 79 7.70 -0.90 4.57
N LEU A 80 7.79 0.27 5.22
CA LEU A 80 6.61 0.96 5.75
C LEU A 80 5.62 1.38 4.65
N SER A 81 6.12 1.83 3.51
CA SER A 81 5.28 2.19 2.35
C SER A 81 4.55 0.98 1.80
N ILE A 82 5.25 -0.15 1.59
CA ILE A 82 4.66 -1.40 1.10
C ILE A 82 3.64 -1.92 2.10
N LEU A 83 4.02 -2.01 3.39
CA LEU A 83 3.14 -2.48 4.46
C LEU A 83 1.86 -1.64 4.54
N ALA A 84 1.99 -0.31 4.50
CA ALA A 84 0.86 0.60 4.53
C ALA A 84 -0.05 0.39 3.32
N ASN A 85 0.52 0.22 2.12
CA ASN A 85 -0.23 0.01 0.88
C ASN A 85 -1.04 -1.30 0.92
N GLU A 86 -0.44 -2.38 1.36
CA GLU A 86 -1.11 -3.68 1.51
C GLU A 86 -2.24 -3.62 2.56
N LEU A 87 -1.98 -3.01 3.73
CA LEU A 87 -3.01 -2.85 4.75
C LEU A 87 -4.14 -1.91 4.33
N MET A 88 -3.87 -0.93 3.46
CA MET A 88 -4.93 -0.11 2.86
C MET A 88 -5.95 -0.95 2.11
N PHE A 89 -5.52 -1.95 1.34
CA PHE A 89 -6.44 -2.86 0.64
C PHE A 89 -7.34 -3.64 1.61
N VAL A 90 -6.82 -4.06 2.76
CA VAL A 90 -7.63 -4.74 3.79
C VAL A 90 -8.77 -3.84 4.26
N PHE A 91 -8.47 -2.61 4.67
CA PHE A 91 -9.49 -1.69 5.20
C PHE A 91 -10.39 -1.12 4.11
N TYR A 92 -9.86 -0.86 2.92
CA TYR A 92 -10.63 -0.41 1.76
C TYR A 92 -11.68 -1.45 1.37
N ASN A 93 -11.30 -2.71 1.25
CA ASN A 93 -12.23 -3.80 0.93
C ASN A 93 -13.27 -4.01 2.05
N ALA A 94 -12.90 -3.81 3.30
CA ALA A 94 -13.84 -3.86 4.43
C ALA A 94 -14.91 -2.75 4.38
N LEU A 95 -14.66 -1.63 3.68
CA LEU A 95 -15.64 -0.57 3.45
C LEU A 95 -16.58 -0.84 2.26
N LEU A 96 -16.26 -1.79 1.40
CA LEU A 96 -17.06 -2.09 0.20
C LEU A 96 -18.54 -2.38 0.50
N PRO A 97 -18.91 -3.14 1.56
CA PRO A 97 -20.31 -3.34 1.91
C PRO A 97 -21.07 -2.07 2.34
N SER A 98 -20.35 -1.00 2.67
CA SER A 98 -20.96 0.30 3.04
C SER A 98 -21.40 1.12 1.83
N VAL A 99 -20.85 0.83 0.64
CA VAL A 99 -21.12 1.55 -0.60
C VAL A 99 -21.79 0.68 -1.66
N ALA A 100 -21.81 -0.65 -1.47
CA ALA A 100 -22.35 -1.62 -2.41
C ALA A 100 -23.36 -2.55 -1.75
N SER A 101 -24.48 -2.81 -2.43
CA SER A 101 -25.37 -3.89 -2.04
C SER A 101 -24.80 -5.25 -2.44
N LYS A 102 -25.21 -6.33 -1.77
CA LYS A 102 -24.79 -7.72 -2.13
C LYS A 102 -24.92 -8.02 -3.63
N LYS A 103 -25.97 -7.50 -4.27
CA LYS A 103 -26.26 -7.71 -5.70
C LYS A 103 -25.26 -7.00 -6.63
N ASN A 104 -24.71 -5.84 -6.22
CA ASN A 104 -23.88 -4.98 -7.05
C ASN A 104 -22.42 -4.97 -6.60
N MET A 105 -22.05 -5.72 -5.56
CA MET A 105 -20.73 -5.67 -4.94
C MET A 105 -19.60 -5.98 -5.93
N GLY A 106 -19.74 -7.04 -6.72
CA GLY A 106 -18.74 -7.41 -7.74
C GLY A 106 -18.57 -6.34 -8.82
N ARG A 107 -19.68 -5.72 -9.28
CA ARG A 107 -19.61 -4.63 -10.26
C ARG A 107 -18.91 -3.40 -9.71
N ILE A 108 -19.24 -2.97 -8.50
CA ILE A 108 -18.63 -1.79 -7.87
C ILE A 108 -17.15 -2.05 -7.57
N SER A 109 -16.80 -3.23 -7.08
CA SER A 109 -15.42 -3.64 -6.89
C SER A 109 -14.64 -3.61 -8.21
N GLY A 110 -15.18 -4.20 -9.28
CA GLY A 110 -14.54 -4.20 -10.60
C GLY A 110 -14.32 -2.80 -11.16
N ILE A 111 -15.31 -1.89 -11.02
CA ILE A 111 -15.15 -0.48 -11.41
C ILE A 111 -14.06 0.19 -10.56
N GLY A 112 -14.03 -0.05 -9.25
CA GLY A 112 -13.00 0.49 -8.36
C GLY A 112 -11.59 0.09 -8.80
N TRP A 113 -11.38 -1.19 -9.12
CA TRP A 113 -10.12 -1.69 -9.65
C TRP A 113 -9.76 -1.07 -11.00
N ALA A 114 -10.72 -0.97 -11.94
CA ALA A 114 -10.49 -0.36 -13.26
C ALA A 114 -10.06 1.11 -13.14
N VAL A 115 -10.74 1.90 -12.29
CA VAL A 115 -10.39 3.29 -12.00
C VAL A 115 -9.01 3.38 -11.32
N GLY A 116 -8.71 2.45 -10.40
CA GLY A 116 -7.41 2.38 -9.74
C GLY A 116 -6.26 2.15 -10.73
N TYR A 117 -6.38 1.18 -11.63
CA TYR A 117 -5.38 0.92 -12.68
C TYR A 117 -5.25 2.11 -13.64
N PHE A 118 -6.36 2.71 -14.06
CA PHE A 118 -6.31 3.92 -14.88
C PHE A 118 -5.56 5.05 -14.17
N GLY A 119 -5.86 5.28 -12.89
CA GLY A 119 -5.15 6.26 -12.06
C GLY A 119 -3.64 5.96 -11.94
N ALA A 120 -3.27 4.69 -11.79
CA ALA A 120 -1.87 4.26 -11.74
C ALA A 120 -1.15 4.54 -13.07
N ILE A 121 -1.79 4.28 -14.22
CA ILE A 121 -1.23 4.60 -15.55
C ILE A 121 -1.04 6.10 -15.69
N VAL A 122 -2.02 6.91 -15.29
CA VAL A 122 -1.91 8.38 -15.36
C VAL A 122 -0.75 8.87 -14.48
N ALA A 123 -0.63 8.38 -13.26
CA ALA A 123 0.47 8.72 -12.36
C ALA A 123 1.84 8.34 -12.96
N LEU A 124 1.92 7.16 -13.58
CA LEU A 124 3.14 6.69 -14.25
C LEU A 124 3.51 7.59 -15.44
N VAL A 125 2.53 7.94 -16.28
CA VAL A 125 2.74 8.86 -17.42
C VAL A 125 3.22 10.23 -16.93
N ILE A 126 2.63 10.76 -15.87
CA ILE A 126 3.07 12.03 -15.25
C ILE A 126 4.51 11.89 -14.74
N ALA A 127 4.84 10.81 -14.01
CA ALA A 127 6.19 10.56 -13.51
C ALA A 127 7.21 10.49 -14.65
N LEU A 128 6.91 9.74 -15.70
CA LEU A 128 7.78 9.60 -16.86
C LEU A 128 7.94 10.92 -17.63
N ALA A 129 6.84 11.57 -18.00
CA ALA A 129 6.85 12.75 -18.86
C ALA A 129 7.43 13.98 -18.17
N ILE A 130 7.23 14.12 -16.84
CA ILE A 130 7.69 15.31 -16.12
C ILE A 130 9.08 15.09 -15.50
N PHE A 131 9.33 13.94 -14.87
CA PHE A 131 10.54 13.76 -14.06
C PHE A 131 11.62 12.95 -14.75
N ILE A 132 11.28 11.91 -15.52
CA ILE A 132 12.25 10.93 -16.00
C ILE A 132 12.76 11.26 -17.41
N MET A 133 11.86 11.52 -18.38
CA MET A 133 12.21 11.67 -19.78
C MET A 133 12.88 13.01 -20.15
N PRO A 134 12.55 14.17 -19.57
CA PRO A 134 13.15 15.44 -19.99
C PRO A 134 14.66 15.44 -19.83
N GLU A 135 15.40 15.97 -20.81
CA GLU A 135 16.87 16.11 -20.71
C GLU A 135 17.28 17.01 -19.53
N LYS A 136 16.55 18.10 -19.33
CA LYS A 136 16.67 18.95 -18.14
C LYS A 136 15.55 18.63 -17.17
N ALA A 137 15.90 18.20 -15.96
CA ALA A 137 14.91 17.94 -14.93
C ALA A 137 14.16 19.23 -14.57
N PRO A 138 12.82 19.17 -14.37
CA PRO A 138 12.04 20.34 -13.98
C PRO A 138 12.39 20.79 -12.57
N PHE A 139 11.99 22.00 -12.22
CA PHE A 139 12.17 22.56 -10.88
C PHE A 139 13.61 22.67 -10.39
N GLY A 140 14.60 22.61 -11.30
CA GLY A 140 16.01 22.68 -10.92
C GLY A 140 16.57 21.42 -10.22
N LEU A 141 15.87 20.29 -10.37
CA LEU A 141 16.31 19.01 -9.80
C LEU A 141 17.60 18.53 -10.45
N ASP A 142 18.55 18.07 -9.62
CA ASP A 142 19.81 17.55 -10.08
C ASP A 142 19.67 16.08 -10.53
N LYS A 143 20.08 15.80 -11.78
CA LYS A 143 20.08 14.43 -12.32
C LYS A 143 21.25 13.61 -11.83
N ASP A 144 22.38 14.21 -11.55
CA ASP A 144 23.59 13.49 -11.11
C ASP A 144 23.37 12.91 -9.71
N SER A 145 22.64 13.62 -8.85
CA SER A 145 22.22 13.13 -7.53
C SER A 145 20.89 12.33 -7.54
N SER A 146 20.36 12.03 -8.72
CA SER A 146 19.10 11.26 -8.90
C SER A 146 17.85 11.92 -8.28
N GLU A 147 17.85 13.24 -8.09
CA GLU A 147 16.71 13.97 -7.50
C GLU A 147 15.43 13.83 -8.31
N HIS A 148 15.53 13.82 -9.63
CA HIS A 148 14.41 13.62 -10.55
C HIS A 148 13.71 12.27 -10.35
N ILE A 149 14.46 11.21 -9.98
CA ILE A 149 13.89 9.90 -9.64
C ILE A 149 13.25 9.96 -8.26
N ARG A 150 13.92 10.55 -7.29
CA ARG A 150 13.42 10.68 -5.91
C ARG A 150 12.13 11.51 -5.83
N ALA A 151 11.97 12.52 -6.71
CA ALA A 151 10.77 13.34 -6.79
C ALA A 151 9.51 12.53 -7.12
N THR A 152 9.64 11.39 -7.80
CA THR A 152 8.51 10.49 -8.04
C THR A 152 7.91 9.91 -6.77
N GLN A 153 8.68 9.82 -5.68
CA GLN A 153 8.19 9.38 -4.37
C GLN A 153 7.28 10.44 -3.73
N ILE A 154 7.61 11.72 -3.91
CA ILE A 154 6.74 12.82 -3.48
C ILE A 154 5.44 12.80 -4.29
N LEU A 155 5.54 12.60 -5.62
CA LEU A 155 4.36 12.45 -6.47
C LEU A 155 3.47 11.30 -5.99
N ALA A 156 4.05 10.13 -5.69
CA ALA A 156 3.30 8.98 -5.20
C ALA A 156 2.61 9.26 -3.84
N GLY A 157 3.31 9.90 -2.91
CA GLY A 157 2.73 10.31 -1.62
C GLY A 157 1.58 11.30 -1.77
N LEU A 158 1.75 12.32 -2.60
CA LEU A 158 0.70 13.31 -2.88
C LEU A 158 -0.48 12.68 -3.63
N TRP A 159 -0.22 11.79 -4.59
CA TRP A 159 -1.24 11.04 -5.31
C TRP A 159 -2.11 10.24 -4.34
N LEU A 160 -1.47 9.47 -3.47
CA LEU A 160 -2.15 8.71 -2.43
C LEU A 160 -3.00 9.62 -1.54
N LEU A 161 -2.45 10.74 -1.06
CA LEU A 161 -3.15 11.68 -0.21
C LEU A 161 -4.39 12.24 -0.91
N ILE A 162 -4.24 12.82 -2.10
CA ILE A 162 -5.32 13.50 -2.82
C ILE A 162 -6.44 12.52 -3.17
N PHE A 163 -6.12 11.34 -3.72
CA PHE A 163 -7.13 10.38 -4.16
C PHE A 163 -7.74 9.56 -3.02
N SER A 164 -7.17 9.58 -1.82
CA SER A 164 -7.81 9.01 -0.63
C SER A 164 -8.84 9.94 0.01
N LEU A 165 -8.74 11.28 -0.17
CA LEU A 165 -9.64 12.25 0.44
C LEU A 165 -11.12 12.01 0.14
N PRO A 166 -11.55 11.74 -1.11
CA PRO A 166 -12.96 11.50 -1.40
C PRO A 166 -13.56 10.36 -0.57
N LEU A 167 -12.79 9.30 -0.31
CA LEU A 167 -13.24 8.19 0.51
C LEU A 167 -13.55 8.67 1.94
N PHE A 168 -12.69 9.49 2.53
CA PHE A 168 -12.88 9.98 3.89
C PHE A 168 -14.06 10.96 4.02
N PHE A 169 -14.35 11.73 2.98
CA PHE A 169 -15.46 12.70 3.02
C PHE A 169 -16.81 12.07 2.66
N PHE A 170 -16.85 11.19 1.66
CA PHE A 170 -18.11 10.73 1.08
C PHE A 170 -18.56 9.35 1.55
N VAL A 171 -17.66 8.45 1.94
CA VAL A 171 -18.05 7.12 2.39
C VAL A 171 -18.45 7.16 3.85
N LYS A 172 -19.65 6.67 4.17
CA LYS A 172 -20.12 6.51 5.55
C LYS A 172 -19.71 5.14 6.09
N GLU A 173 -19.26 5.09 7.33
CA GLU A 173 -18.98 3.82 8.00
C GLU A 173 -20.27 3.03 8.24
N GLY A 174 -20.24 1.74 7.91
CA GLY A 174 -21.30 0.81 8.27
C GLY A 174 -21.29 0.45 9.75
N LYS A 175 -22.33 -0.23 10.20
CA LYS A 175 -22.39 -0.78 11.57
C LYS A 175 -21.29 -1.83 11.78
N ALA A 176 -20.96 -2.09 13.06
CA ALA A 176 -20.06 -3.17 13.43
C ALA A 176 -20.54 -4.51 12.86
N ALA A 177 -19.61 -5.30 12.33
CA ALA A 177 -19.95 -6.58 11.70
C ALA A 177 -20.21 -7.68 12.73
N SER A 178 -19.67 -7.55 13.95
CA SER A 178 -19.83 -8.55 15.02
C SER A 178 -19.86 -7.89 16.40
N ASN A 179 -20.48 -8.59 17.37
CA ASN A 179 -20.52 -8.20 18.78
C ASN A 179 -19.34 -8.76 19.59
N LEU A 180 -18.28 -9.24 18.92
CA LEU A 180 -17.11 -9.78 19.60
C LEU A 180 -16.37 -8.66 20.34
N SER A 181 -16.29 -8.78 21.66
CA SER A 181 -15.68 -7.74 22.50
C SER A 181 -14.23 -8.05 22.88
N LYS A 182 -13.85 -9.32 22.90
CA LYS A 182 -12.53 -9.76 23.34
C LYS A 182 -11.56 -9.85 22.17
N PRO A 183 -10.34 -9.28 22.26
CA PRO A 183 -9.33 -9.34 21.21
C PRO A 183 -9.03 -10.75 20.73
N TRP A 184 -8.97 -11.72 21.67
CA TRP A 184 -8.68 -13.12 21.35
C TRP A 184 -9.77 -13.77 20.50
N GLU A 185 -11.04 -13.46 20.73
CA GLU A 185 -12.16 -13.98 19.94
C GLU A 185 -12.11 -13.45 18.52
N ILE A 186 -11.71 -12.19 18.33
CA ILE A 186 -11.54 -11.55 17.02
C ILE A 186 -10.42 -12.25 16.25
N ILE A 187 -9.27 -12.46 16.89
CA ILE A 187 -8.12 -13.16 16.29
C ILE A 187 -8.51 -14.58 15.89
N LYS A 188 -9.15 -15.32 16.81
CA LYS A 188 -9.59 -16.69 16.55
C LYS A 188 -10.62 -16.79 15.43
N ALA A 189 -11.55 -15.84 15.33
CA ALA A 189 -12.53 -15.77 14.26
C ALA A 189 -11.85 -15.53 12.90
N GLY A 190 -10.90 -14.58 12.81
CA GLY A 190 -10.17 -14.30 11.59
C GLY A 190 -9.36 -15.49 11.08
N TRP A 191 -8.64 -16.19 11.97
CA TRP A 191 -7.91 -17.41 11.60
C TRP A 191 -8.82 -18.56 11.21
N LYS A 192 -9.99 -18.69 11.85
CA LYS A 192 -10.99 -19.71 11.48
C LYS A 192 -11.54 -19.48 10.07
N GLU A 193 -11.79 -18.23 9.70
CA GLU A 193 -12.26 -17.90 8.34
C GLU A 193 -11.21 -18.26 7.28
N ILE A 194 -9.94 -17.98 7.53
CA ILE A 194 -8.83 -18.37 6.63
C ILE A 194 -8.82 -19.89 6.43
N GLY A 195 -8.96 -20.68 7.50
CA GLY A 195 -8.99 -22.14 7.43
C GLY A 195 -10.20 -22.72 6.71
N GLN A 196 -11.24 -21.91 6.47
CA GLN A 196 -12.45 -22.32 5.72
C GLN A 196 -12.37 -21.97 4.22
N ILE A 197 -11.33 -21.25 3.77
CA ILE A 197 -11.15 -20.96 2.34
C ILE A 197 -10.89 -22.27 1.61
N PRO A 198 -11.74 -22.66 0.62
CA PRO A 198 -11.51 -23.87 -0.16
C PRO A 198 -10.13 -23.82 -0.82
N GLY A 199 -9.39 -24.93 -0.79
CA GLY A 199 -8.02 -25.00 -1.32
C GLY A 199 -7.88 -24.55 -2.78
N GLN A 200 -8.97 -24.63 -3.56
CA GLN A 200 -9.04 -24.10 -4.93
C GLN A 200 -8.89 -22.57 -5.00
N VAL A 201 -9.36 -21.83 -3.99
CA VAL A 201 -9.21 -20.38 -3.92
C VAL A 201 -7.79 -20.01 -3.48
N PHE A 202 -7.16 -20.83 -2.64
CA PHE A 202 -5.77 -20.65 -2.21
C PHE A 202 -4.79 -20.75 -3.39
N VAL A 203 -5.03 -21.63 -4.34
CA VAL A 203 -4.21 -21.77 -5.55
C VAL A 203 -4.32 -20.54 -6.46
N LEU A 204 -5.50 -19.88 -6.52
CA LEU A 204 -5.69 -18.65 -7.30
C LEU A 204 -4.97 -17.41 -6.70
N PHE A 205 -4.60 -17.46 -5.41
CA PHE A 205 -3.81 -16.39 -4.78
C PHE A 205 -2.29 -16.59 -4.96
N LEU A 206 -1.84 -17.76 -5.37
CA LEU A 206 -0.43 -18.10 -5.58
C LEU A 206 -0.01 -18.09 -7.07
N SER A 207 -0.94 -17.92 -7.98
CA SER A 207 -0.72 -17.77 -9.44
C SER A 207 -0.76 -16.30 -9.86
#